data_25dd8f2aacfa4f6a560b588eb954de56
#
_entry.id   25dd8f2aacfa4f6a560b588eb954de56
#
_cell.length_a   1.000
_cell.length_b   1.000
_cell.length_c   1.000
_cell.angle_alpha   90.00
_cell.angle_beta   90.00
_cell.angle_gamma   90.00
#
_symmetry.space_group_name_H-M   'P 1'
#
loop_
_entity.id
_entity.type
_entity.pdbx_description
1 polymer ?
#
loop_
_entity_poly.entity_id
_entity_poly.type
_entity_poly.pdbx_seq_one_letter_code
_entity_poly.pdbx_strand_id
1 'polypeptide(L)'
;MNVRVLVSENGGESFYTMSERRKHSDNHSLTFKANDPNYMLIGTDGGIYESFDDSETWKFVRNLPLTQFYKLAVDDAEPFYNIYGGTQDNNTQGGPSRTFKRSGISNGDWEVILGGDGHQPA
;
A
#
# COMPACT_ATOMS: atom_id res chain seq x y z
N MET A 1 11.57 -8.87 9.05
CA MET A 1 11.16 -7.63 8.41
C MET A 1 11.74 -6.46 9.15
N ASN A 2 12.22 -5.46 8.47
CA ASN A 2 12.88 -4.34 9.12
C ASN A 2 12.23 -3.03 8.64
N VAL A 3 11.93 -2.15 9.57
CA VAL A 3 11.40 -0.81 9.29
C VAL A 3 12.29 -0.08 8.29
N ARG A 4 13.60 -0.33 8.33
CA ARG A 4 14.59 0.30 7.44
C ARG A 4 15.43 -0.76 6.72
N VAL A 5 15.83 -0.44 5.49
CA VAL A 5 16.79 -1.22 4.72
C VAL A 5 18.17 -0.68 4.96
N LEU A 6 19.11 -1.56 5.30
CA LEU A 6 20.54 -1.23 5.43
C LEU A 6 21.28 -1.67 4.18
N VAL A 7 22.14 -0.81 3.67
CA VAL A 7 22.97 -1.04 2.48
C VAL A 7 24.44 -1.04 2.87
N SER A 8 25.20 -1.97 2.28
CA SER A 8 26.65 -2.01 2.37
C SER A 8 27.26 -2.00 0.98
N GLU A 9 28.26 -1.18 0.75
CA GLU A 9 29.03 -1.09 -0.50
C GLU A 9 30.41 -1.76 -0.40
N ASN A 10 30.77 -2.23 0.80
CA ASN A 10 32.10 -2.78 1.10
C ASN A 10 32.04 -4.21 1.68
N GLY A 11 31.07 -5.01 1.23
CA GLY A 11 30.96 -6.40 1.65
C GLY A 11 30.53 -6.63 3.09
N GLY A 12 29.88 -5.64 3.71
CA GLY A 12 29.36 -5.74 5.08
C GLY A 12 30.27 -5.15 6.15
N GLU A 13 31.34 -4.48 5.78
CA GLU A 13 32.26 -3.81 6.74
C GLU A 13 31.61 -2.56 7.34
N SER A 14 30.77 -1.86 6.58
CA SER A 14 29.96 -0.74 7.05
C SER A 14 28.58 -0.71 6.39
N PHE A 15 27.63 -0.03 7.04
CA PHE A 15 26.26 0.06 6.59
C PHE A 15 25.76 1.50 6.69
N TYR A 16 24.90 1.87 5.74
CA TYR A 16 24.08 3.07 5.83
C TYR A 16 22.59 2.72 5.60
N THR A 17 21.71 3.60 6.00
CA THR A 17 20.26 3.42 5.78
C THR A 17 19.90 3.87 4.37
N MET A 18 19.23 2.99 3.60
CA MET A 18 18.63 3.32 2.32
C MET A 18 17.65 4.51 2.48
N SER A 19 17.57 5.37 1.49
CA SER A 19 16.65 6.51 1.52
C SER A 19 15.18 6.06 1.66
N GLU A 20 14.49 6.61 2.64
CA GLU A 20 13.04 6.42 2.85
C GLU A 20 12.21 7.60 2.28
N ARG A 21 12.85 8.45 1.49
CA ARG A 21 12.22 9.66 0.98
C ARG A 21 11.06 9.33 0.05
N ARG A 22 9.84 9.78 0.42
CA ARG A 22 8.58 9.56 -0.30
C ARG A 22 8.15 8.10 -0.40
N LYS A 23 8.60 7.26 0.50
CA LYS A 23 8.24 5.87 0.58
C LYS A 23 7.70 5.55 1.97
N HIS A 24 6.76 4.60 2.05
CA HIS A 24 6.36 4.00 3.32
C HIS A 24 7.54 3.20 3.90
N SER A 25 7.68 3.17 5.22
CA SER A 25 8.56 2.25 5.94
C SER A 25 8.01 0.80 5.88
N ASP A 26 8.44 -0.06 6.78
CA ASP A 26 7.95 -1.44 6.92
C ASP A 26 8.14 -2.26 5.64
N ASN A 27 9.40 -2.41 5.27
CA ASN A 27 9.83 -3.06 4.04
C ASN A 27 9.75 -4.57 4.12
N HIS A 28 9.13 -5.21 3.10
CA HIS A 28 8.91 -6.65 3.03
C HIS A 28 9.75 -7.34 1.95
N SER A 29 9.90 -6.71 0.81
CA SER A 29 10.62 -7.27 -0.33
C SER A 29 11.37 -6.19 -1.08
N LEU A 30 12.53 -6.54 -1.63
CA LEU A 30 13.33 -5.68 -2.50
C LEU A 30 13.78 -6.51 -3.70
N THR A 31 13.58 -5.97 -4.90
CA THR A 31 13.95 -6.62 -6.16
C THR A 31 14.72 -5.65 -7.04
N PHE A 32 15.81 -6.13 -7.62
CA PHE A 32 16.67 -5.40 -8.55
C PHE A 32 16.42 -5.87 -9.97
N LYS A 33 16.55 -4.98 -10.94
CA LYS A 33 16.53 -5.33 -12.35
C LYS A 33 17.93 -5.76 -12.80
N ALA A 34 18.05 -6.94 -13.39
CA ALA A 34 19.34 -7.59 -13.66
C ALA A 34 20.30 -6.75 -14.53
N ASN A 35 19.78 -5.91 -15.43
CA ASN A 35 20.59 -5.13 -16.37
C ASN A 35 20.50 -3.63 -16.13
N ASP A 36 20.01 -3.22 -14.99
CA ASP A 36 19.84 -1.82 -14.62
C ASP A 36 19.97 -1.66 -13.11
N PRO A 37 21.18 -1.39 -12.60
CA PRO A 37 21.43 -1.34 -11.17
C PRO A 37 20.73 -0.18 -10.46
N ASN A 38 20.32 0.86 -11.20
CA ASN A 38 19.61 1.99 -10.64
C ASN A 38 18.10 1.71 -10.44
N TYR A 39 17.58 0.64 -11.07
CA TYR A 39 16.17 0.30 -10.97
C TYR A 39 15.91 -0.73 -9.88
N MET A 40 15.02 -0.38 -8.97
CA MET A 40 14.56 -1.24 -7.88
C MET A 40 13.06 -1.17 -7.70
N LEU A 41 12.49 -2.28 -7.25
CA LEU A 41 11.13 -2.37 -6.73
C LEU A 41 11.18 -2.75 -5.26
N ILE A 42 10.40 -2.07 -4.44
CA ILE A 42 10.25 -2.40 -3.02
C ILE A 42 8.77 -2.55 -2.66
N GLY A 43 8.45 -3.63 -1.97
CA GLY A 43 7.14 -3.87 -1.38
C GLY A 43 7.15 -3.49 0.10
N THR A 44 6.16 -2.74 0.52
CA THR A 44 5.97 -2.26 1.90
C THR A 44 4.53 -2.49 2.34
N ASP A 45 4.21 -2.27 3.63
CA ASP A 45 2.83 -2.27 4.12
C ASP A 45 1.97 -1.20 3.41
N GLY A 46 2.55 -0.08 3.02
CA GLY A 46 1.87 0.97 2.28
C GLY A 46 1.73 0.73 0.77
N GLY A 47 2.25 -0.39 0.24
CA GLY A 47 2.17 -0.74 -1.19
C GLY A 47 3.53 -0.91 -1.87
N ILE A 48 3.55 -0.81 -3.19
CA ILE A 48 4.76 -1.00 -4.02
C ILE A 48 5.31 0.35 -4.46
N TYR A 49 6.62 0.46 -4.40
CA TYR A 49 7.36 1.65 -4.86
C TYR A 49 8.46 1.26 -5.84
N GLU A 50 8.72 2.16 -6.80
CA GLU A 50 9.80 2.07 -7.78
C GLU A 50 10.86 3.14 -7.50
N SER A 51 12.12 2.77 -7.65
CA SER A 51 13.24 3.70 -7.76
C SER A 51 13.92 3.53 -9.12
N PHE A 52 14.40 4.64 -9.68
CA PHE A 52 15.15 4.71 -10.94
C PHE A 52 16.52 5.37 -10.76
N ASP A 53 16.90 5.69 -9.53
CA ASP A 53 18.05 6.48 -9.15
C ASP A 53 18.80 5.88 -7.95
N ASP A 54 18.93 4.55 -7.94
CA ASP A 54 19.64 3.80 -6.89
C ASP A 54 19.13 4.13 -5.48
N SER A 55 17.81 4.12 -5.32
CA SER A 55 17.11 4.39 -4.06
C SER A 55 17.15 5.83 -3.52
N GLU A 56 17.66 6.82 -4.26
CA GLU A 56 17.63 8.21 -3.81
C GLU A 56 16.20 8.73 -3.67
N THR A 57 15.33 8.35 -4.63
CA THR A 57 13.89 8.70 -4.60
C THR A 57 13.00 7.51 -4.94
N TRP A 58 11.78 7.52 -4.38
CA TRP A 58 10.80 6.47 -4.58
C TRP A 58 9.50 7.04 -5.16
N LYS A 59 8.92 6.30 -6.12
CA LYS A 59 7.65 6.58 -6.75
C LYS A 59 6.64 5.50 -6.39
N PHE A 60 5.54 5.88 -5.79
CA PHE A 60 4.44 4.96 -5.46
C PHE A 60 3.74 4.44 -6.72
N VAL A 61 3.52 3.13 -6.80
CA VAL A 61 2.75 2.48 -7.89
C VAL A 61 1.27 2.55 -7.57
N ARG A 62 0.57 3.54 -8.15
CA ARG A 62 -0.82 3.89 -7.81
C ARG A 62 -1.90 3.07 -8.50
N ASN A 63 -1.56 2.33 -9.53
CA ASN A 63 -2.51 1.67 -10.42
C ASN A 63 -2.70 0.19 -10.16
N LEU A 64 -2.29 -0.31 -9.02
CA LEU A 64 -2.56 -1.67 -8.61
C LEU A 64 -3.94 -1.75 -7.96
N PRO A 65 -4.89 -2.53 -8.49
CA PRO A 65 -6.22 -2.70 -7.92
C PRO A 65 -6.18 -3.75 -6.80
N LEU A 66 -5.34 -3.52 -5.80
CA LEU A 66 -5.11 -4.44 -4.69
C LEU A 66 -5.31 -3.71 -3.36
N THR A 67 -6.00 -4.37 -2.44
CA THR A 67 -6.15 -3.92 -1.05
C THR A 67 -6.16 -5.14 -0.14
N GLN A 68 -5.43 -5.08 0.95
CA GLN A 68 -5.43 -6.12 1.97
C GLN A 68 -6.31 -5.67 3.13
N PHE A 69 -7.49 -6.27 3.23
CA PHE A 69 -8.39 -6.06 4.36
C PHE A 69 -8.04 -6.99 5.53
N TYR A 70 -8.04 -6.46 6.74
CA TYR A 70 -7.95 -7.27 7.95
C TYR A 70 -9.31 -7.87 8.33
N LYS A 71 -10.32 -7.02 8.45
CA LYS A 71 -11.67 -7.42 8.82
C LYS A 71 -12.70 -6.56 8.08
N LEU A 72 -13.90 -7.12 7.97
CA LEU A 72 -15.04 -6.50 7.31
C LEU A 72 -16.20 -6.36 8.28
N ALA A 73 -17.00 -5.32 8.10
CA ALA A 73 -18.32 -5.14 8.67
C ALA A 73 -19.30 -4.72 7.58
N VAL A 74 -20.57 -4.88 7.84
CA VAL A 74 -21.68 -4.43 6.97
C VAL A 74 -22.71 -3.70 7.80
N ASP A 75 -23.44 -2.76 7.18
CA ASP A 75 -24.60 -2.11 7.77
C ASP A 75 -25.92 -2.69 7.21
N ASP A 76 -27.04 -2.15 7.67
CA ASP A 76 -28.39 -2.51 7.24
C ASP A 76 -29.00 -1.44 6.31
N ALA A 77 -28.19 -0.67 5.59
CA ALA A 77 -28.69 0.39 4.70
C ALA A 77 -29.53 -0.16 3.56
N GLU A 78 -30.61 0.53 3.26
CA GLU A 78 -31.54 0.21 2.16
C GLU A 78 -31.37 1.21 1.01
N PRO A 79 -31.51 0.80 -0.26
CA PRO A 79 -31.85 -0.54 -0.77
C PRO A 79 -30.67 -1.51 -0.85
N PHE A 80 -29.47 -1.05 -0.57
CA PHE A 80 -28.24 -1.87 -0.57
C PHE A 80 -27.41 -1.53 0.66
N TYR A 81 -26.99 -2.56 1.40
CA TYR A 81 -26.08 -2.39 2.51
C TYR A 81 -24.70 -1.92 2.05
N ASN A 82 -23.97 -1.29 2.94
CA ASN A 82 -22.56 -0.93 2.71
C ASN A 82 -21.63 -1.97 3.34
N ILE A 83 -20.44 -2.03 2.80
CA ILE A 83 -19.33 -2.87 3.26
C ILE A 83 -18.24 -1.94 3.78
N TYR A 84 -17.74 -2.21 4.97
CA TYR A 84 -16.64 -1.47 5.60
C TYR A 84 -15.46 -2.41 5.81
N GLY A 85 -14.26 -1.97 5.44
CA GLY A 85 -13.05 -2.76 5.57
C GLY A 85 -11.90 -1.96 6.14
N GLY A 86 -11.28 -2.47 7.21
CA GLY A 86 -10.05 -1.95 7.77
C GLY A 86 -8.85 -2.54 7.03
N THR A 87 -7.91 -1.70 6.61
CA THR A 87 -6.71 -2.09 5.88
C THR A 87 -5.46 -1.73 6.68
N GLN A 88 -4.40 -2.49 6.51
CA GLN A 88 -3.12 -2.13 7.10
C GLN A 88 -2.59 -0.85 6.47
N ASP A 89 -2.29 0.17 7.30
CA ASP A 89 -1.70 1.46 6.95
C ASP A 89 -2.42 2.28 5.85
N ASN A 90 -3.53 1.75 5.30
CA ASN A 90 -4.26 2.34 4.19
C ASN A 90 -5.71 2.70 4.54
N ASN A 91 -5.96 3.07 5.79
CA ASN A 91 -7.23 3.57 6.30
C ASN A 91 -8.32 2.48 6.46
N THR A 92 -9.46 2.88 6.99
CA THR A 92 -10.72 2.13 6.90
C THR A 92 -11.54 2.71 5.77
N GLN A 93 -11.99 1.85 4.88
CA GLN A 93 -12.75 2.22 3.68
C GLN A 93 -14.16 1.66 3.76
N GLY A 94 -15.11 2.38 3.17
CA GLY A 94 -16.50 1.96 3.06
C GLY A 94 -17.05 2.20 1.67
N GLY A 95 -17.95 1.31 1.23
CA GLY A 95 -18.60 1.44 -0.06
C GLY A 95 -19.83 0.55 -0.18
N PRO A 96 -20.69 0.79 -1.18
CA PRO A 96 -21.94 0.07 -1.34
C PRO A 96 -21.73 -1.37 -1.82
N SER A 97 -22.58 -2.30 -1.37
CA SER A 97 -22.59 -3.70 -1.85
C SER A 97 -23.12 -3.84 -3.27
N ARG A 98 -23.95 -2.89 -3.72
CA ARG A 98 -24.57 -2.81 -5.04
C ARG A 98 -24.78 -1.37 -5.49
N THR A 99 -25.07 -1.20 -6.77
CA THR A 99 -25.41 0.09 -7.36
C THR A 99 -26.43 -0.08 -8.48
N PHE A 100 -27.24 0.93 -8.72
CA PHE A 100 -28.09 1.04 -9.92
C PHE A 100 -27.32 1.52 -11.16
N LYS A 101 -26.09 1.95 -11.01
CA LYS A 101 -25.26 2.37 -12.15
C LYS A 101 -25.03 1.19 -13.09
N ARG A 102 -25.25 1.40 -14.38
CA ARG A 102 -25.07 0.37 -15.40
C ARG A 102 -23.61 -0.09 -15.54
N SER A 103 -22.66 0.78 -15.18
CA SER A 103 -21.21 0.49 -15.14
C SER A 103 -20.74 -0.32 -13.92
N GLY A 104 -21.64 -0.57 -12.97
CA GLY A 104 -21.30 -1.22 -11.70
C GLY A 104 -20.65 -0.28 -10.68
N ILE A 105 -20.10 -0.85 -9.63
CA ILE A 105 -19.35 -0.15 -8.59
C ILE A 105 -17.96 0.20 -9.12
N SER A 106 -17.51 1.41 -8.83
CA SER A 106 -16.19 1.93 -9.19
C SER A 106 -15.43 2.39 -7.95
N ASN A 107 -14.15 2.69 -8.08
CA ASN A 107 -13.34 3.25 -6.98
C ASN A 107 -13.91 4.56 -6.42
N GLY A 108 -14.62 5.34 -7.24
CA GLY A 108 -15.29 6.58 -6.80
C GLY A 108 -16.52 6.36 -5.93
N ASP A 109 -16.97 5.11 -5.75
CA ASP A 109 -18.07 4.74 -4.86
C ASP A 109 -17.57 4.29 -3.48
N TRP A 110 -16.24 4.24 -3.28
CA TRP A 110 -15.60 3.93 -2.02
C TRP A 110 -15.05 5.20 -1.38
N GLU A 111 -15.23 5.31 -0.07
CA GLU A 111 -14.81 6.46 0.71
C GLU A 111 -13.89 6.03 1.85
N VAL A 112 -12.93 6.90 2.21
CA VAL A 112 -12.16 6.76 3.44
C VAL A 112 -13.03 7.20 4.62
N ILE A 113 -13.37 6.25 5.48
CA ILE A 113 -14.22 6.48 6.66
C ILE A 113 -13.38 6.95 7.84
N LEU A 114 -12.21 6.33 8.04
CA LEU A 114 -11.29 6.65 9.12
C LEU A 114 -9.85 6.52 8.61
N GLY A 115 -9.04 7.54 8.90
CA GLY A 115 -7.61 7.54 8.55
C GLY A 115 -6.77 6.73 9.52
N GLY A 116 -5.62 6.28 9.04
CA GLY A 116 -4.62 5.55 9.81
C GLY A 116 -4.61 4.05 9.56
N ASP A 117 -4.12 3.29 10.53
CA ASP A 117 -4.12 1.83 10.46
C ASP A 117 -5.52 1.30 10.82
N GLY A 118 -6.26 0.84 9.82
CA GLY A 118 -7.58 0.24 9.99
C GLY A 118 -7.44 -1.23 10.36
N HIS A 119 -8.14 -1.67 11.43
CA HIS A 119 -8.12 -3.08 11.82
C HIS A 119 -9.52 -3.70 11.78
N GLN A 120 -10.43 -3.20 12.60
CA GLN A 120 -11.78 -3.74 12.72
C GLN A 120 -12.81 -2.61 12.72
N PRO A 121 -13.53 -2.39 11.60
CA PRO A 121 -14.71 -1.53 11.60
C PRO A 121 -15.82 -2.17 12.43
N ALA A 122 -16.60 -1.36 13.14
CA ALA A 122 -17.75 -1.77 13.94
C ALA A 122 -18.88 -0.74 13.75
#